data_73d8e3c6c555f2c420fd27e1c73433f9
#
_entry.id   73d8e3c6c555f2c420fd27e1c73433f9
#
_cell.length_a   1.000
_cell.length_b   1.000
_cell.length_c   1.000
_cell.angle_alpha   90.00
_cell.angle_beta   90.00
_cell.angle_gamma   90.00
#
_symmetry.space_group_name_H-M   'P 1'
#
loop_
_entity.id
_entity.type
_entity.pdbx_description
1 polymer ?
#
loop_
_entity_poly.entity_id
_entity_poly.type
_entity_poly.pdbx_seq_one_letter_code
_entity_poly.pdbx_strand_id
1 'polypeptide(L)'
;MVLMPGWAGNIVELSQLRVALSPGFRVIAVDLPGSGRSEPQPRSYEAGYYHDDARVLLGLLDALDISVAHLAGFSDGGEEAVLMAELRPGLALSLFTWGAAGKIEATPYELTSIESVVDQPTDGLAPLAAYLATAYSPDIARIMTRSWAQAMRDLVAAGGDISRSSAHLITCPALILAGTYDPHCPPDLTRELAALIPKGEFLEAPGAGHAVHLSHAAWLAGQLTRWLADH
;
A
#
# COMPACT_ATOMS: atom_id res chain seq x y z
N MET A 1 12.28 0.02 10.95
CA MET A 1 10.94 -0.12 10.33
C MET A 1 11.04 -0.23 8.82
N VAL A 2 10.10 -0.90 8.19
CA VAL A 2 9.95 -0.95 6.72
C VAL A 2 8.84 0.02 6.32
N LEU A 3 9.07 0.77 5.24
CA LEU A 3 8.13 1.77 4.73
C LEU A 3 7.93 1.55 3.22
N MET A 4 6.68 1.31 2.80
CA MET A 4 6.31 0.88 1.46
C MET A 4 5.34 1.86 0.79
N PRO A 5 5.61 2.31 -0.45
CA PRO A 5 4.72 3.19 -1.23
C PRO A 5 3.55 2.39 -1.82
N GLY A 6 2.63 3.10 -2.46
CA GLY A 6 1.52 2.50 -3.20
C GLY A 6 1.92 1.98 -4.60
N TRP A 7 0.93 1.45 -5.31
CA TRP A 7 1.07 1.00 -6.69
C TRP A 7 1.72 2.07 -7.58
N ALA A 8 2.67 1.64 -8.40
CA ALA A 8 3.48 2.49 -9.27
C ALA A 8 4.25 3.61 -8.55
N GLY A 9 4.09 3.76 -7.23
CA GLY A 9 4.79 4.75 -6.41
C GLY A 9 6.28 4.44 -6.22
N ASN A 10 6.97 5.33 -5.54
CA ASN A 10 8.36 5.11 -5.17
C ASN A 10 8.70 5.76 -3.83
N ILE A 11 9.87 5.43 -3.29
CA ILE A 11 10.32 5.89 -1.96
C ILE A 11 10.41 7.42 -1.83
N VAL A 12 10.40 8.18 -2.93
CA VAL A 12 10.49 9.66 -2.88
C VAL A 12 9.20 10.26 -2.34
N GLU A 13 8.03 9.69 -2.65
CA GLU A 13 6.74 10.17 -2.13
C GLU A 13 6.64 10.06 -0.60
N LEU A 14 7.37 9.10 -0.01
CA LEU A 14 7.43 8.87 1.44
C LEU A 14 8.57 9.61 2.13
N SER A 15 9.29 10.49 1.43
CA SER A 15 10.50 11.16 1.95
C SER A 15 10.23 11.98 3.21
N GLN A 16 9.08 12.65 3.32
CA GLN A 16 8.72 13.42 4.51
C GLN A 16 8.53 12.52 5.73
N LEU A 17 7.85 11.38 5.58
CA LEU A 17 7.70 10.38 6.64
C LEU A 17 9.06 9.79 7.03
N ARG A 18 9.88 9.42 6.04
CA ARG A 18 11.23 8.90 6.28
C ARG A 18 12.08 9.87 7.10
N VAL A 19 12.06 11.16 6.76
CA VAL A 19 12.81 12.20 7.51
C VAL A 19 12.28 12.34 8.94
N ALA A 20 10.96 12.36 9.12
CA ALA A 20 10.34 12.50 10.44
C ALA A 20 10.66 11.32 11.37
N LEU A 21 10.80 10.10 10.83
CA LEU A 21 11.01 8.87 11.59
C LEU A 21 12.49 8.55 11.83
N SER A 22 13.39 9.03 10.96
CA SER A 22 14.84 8.71 11.02
C SER A 22 15.54 9.06 12.34
N PRO A 23 15.12 10.07 13.12
CA PRO A 23 15.75 10.32 14.43
C PRO A 23 15.59 9.19 15.45
N GLY A 24 14.50 8.42 15.36
CA GLY A 24 14.18 7.33 16.31
C GLY A 24 14.32 5.92 15.75
N PHE A 25 14.35 5.77 14.42
CA PHE A 25 14.28 4.46 13.78
C PHE A 25 15.25 4.31 12.61
N ARG A 26 15.78 3.11 12.44
CA ARG A 26 16.36 2.69 11.16
C ARG A 26 15.20 2.50 10.17
N VAL A 27 15.04 3.42 9.21
CA VAL A 27 13.97 3.38 8.20
C VAL A 27 14.51 2.75 6.92
N ILE A 28 13.86 1.68 6.48
CA ILE A 28 14.10 0.99 5.21
C ILE A 28 12.90 1.30 4.32
N ALA A 29 13.05 2.25 3.41
CA ALA A 29 12.05 2.55 2.40
C ALA A 29 12.34 1.70 1.15
N VAL A 30 11.33 1.02 0.63
CA VAL A 30 11.47 0.04 -0.45
C VAL A 30 10.59 0.44 -1.62
N ASP A 31 11.17 0.56 -2.81
CA ASP A 31 10.37 0.58 -4.05
C ASP A 31 9.82 -0.84 -4.27
N LEU A 32 8.51 -0.97 -4.45
CA LEU A 32 7.87 -2.28 -4.68
C LEU A 32 8.37 -2.92 -5.98
N PRO A 33 8.31 -4.24 -6.12
CA PRO A 33 8.75 -4.92 -7.33
C PRO A 33 8.18 -4.27 -8.60
N GLY A 34 9.06 -3.93 -9.54
CA GLY A 34 8.70 -3.27 -10.81
C GLY A 34 8.36 -1.79 -10.70
N SER A 35 8.45 -1.17 -9.53
CA SER A 35 8.21 0.26 -9.30
C SER A 35 9.50 1.00 -8.96
N GLY A 36 9.53 2.33 -9.21
CA GLY A 36 10.66 3.16 -8.90
C GLY A 36 11.95 2.68 -9.56
N ARG A 37 12.89 2.15 -8.75
CA ARG A 37 14.16 1.57 -9.22
C ARG A 37 14.22 0.05 -9.08
N SER A 38 13.13 -0.58 -8.62
CA SER A 38 13.06 -2.03 -8.46
C SER A 38 12.70 -2.73 -9.76
N GLU A 39 13.34 -3.87 -10.01
CA GLU A 39 13.10 -4.72 -11.17
C GLU A 39 11.99 -5.76 -10.87
N PRO A 40 11.36 -6.36 -11.91
CA PRO A 40 11.57 -6.12 -13.35
C PRO A 40 10.78 -4.90 -13.86
N GLN A 41 11.34 -4.19 -14.84
CA GLN A 41 10.62 -3.14 -15.56
C GLN A 41 10.67 -3.39 -17.08
N PRO A 42 9.54 -3.32 -17.81
CA PRO A 42 8.18 -3.09 -17.29
C PRO A 42 7.68 -4.29 -16.48
N ARG A 43 6.88 -4.02 -15.46
CA ARG A 43 6.19 -5.05 -14.70
C ARG A 43 4.85 -5.41 -15.36
N SER A 44 4.56 -6.73 -15.44
CA SER A 44 3.23 -7.26 -15.68
C SER A 44 2.65 -7.75 -14.35
N TYR A 45 1.43 -7.36 -14.03
CA TYR A 45 0.72 -7.75 -12.82
C TYR A 45 -0.20 -8.94 -13.10
N GLU A 46 -0.26 -9.87 -12.17
CA GLU A 46 -1.19 -11.01 -12.16
C GLU A 46 -2.04 -10.95 -10.88
N ALA A 47 -3.19 -11.64 -10.85
CA ALA A 47 -4.14 -11.55 -9.73
C ALA A 47 -3.55 -11.89 -8.35
N GLY A 48 -2.48 -12.70 -8.29
CA GLY A 48 -1.80 -13.09 -7.05
C GLY A 48 -0.64 -12.18 -6.63
N TYR A 49 -0.38 -11.09 -7.35
CA TYR A 49 0.86 -10.31 -7.18
C TYR A 49 1.06 -9.75 -5.77
N TYR A 50 0.03 -9.40 -5.04
CA TYR A 50 0.15 -8.92 -3.66
C TYR A 50 0.85 -9.93 -2.75
N HIS A 51 0.47 -11.21 -2.86
CA HIS A 51 1.09 -12.28 -2.11
C HIS A 51 2.54 -12.55 -2.55
N ASP A 52 2.80 -12.46 -3.85
CA ASP A 52 4.15 -12.67 -4.39
C ASP A 52 5.09 -11.53 -3.98
N ASP A 53 4.62 -10.29 -4.00
CA ASP A 53 5.36 -9.12 -3.53
C ASP A 53 5.64 -9.20 -2.03
N ALA A 54 4.65 -9.57 -1.23
CA ALA A 54 4.84 -9.77 0.19
C ALA A 54 5.93 -10.83 0.47
N ARG A 55 5.99 -11.93 -0.32
CA ARG A 55 7.06 -12.94 -0.22
C ARG A 55 8.42 -12.38 -0.63
N VAL A 56 8.49 -11.58 -1.70
CA VAL A 56 9.72 -10.91 -2.14
C VAL A 56 10.22 -9.95 -1.05
N LEU A 57 9.33 -9.18 -0.44
CA LEU A 57 9.66 -8.25 0.65
C LEU A 57 10.14 -8.98 1.91
N LEU A 58 9.52 -10.11 2.24
CA LEU A 58 10.00 -10.98 3.32
C LEU A 58 11.41 -11.53 3.01
N GLY A 59 11.66 -11.94 1.77
CA GLY A 59 13.00 -12.37 1.33
C GLY A 59 14.05 -11.25 1.37
N LEU A 60 13.64 -10.00 1.09
CA LEU A 60 14.51 -8.83 1.26
C LEU A 60 14.92 -8.65 2.73
N LEU A 61 13.97 -8.79 3.67
CA LEU A 61 14.28 -8.68 5.10
C LEU A 61 15.24 -9.80 5.55
N ASP A 62 15.06 -11.02 5.05
CA ASP A 62 15.99 -12.13 5.32
C ASP A 62 17.40 -11.81 4.79
N ALA A 63 17.50 -11.27 3.57
CA ALA A 63 18.78 -10.88 2.98
C ALA A 63 19.47 -9.70 3.71
N LEU A 64 18.71 -8.93 4.48
CA LEU A 64 19.22 -7.83 5.32
C LEU A 64 19.44 -8.24 6.79
N ASP A 65 19.28 -9.52 7.13
CA ASP A 65 19.36 -10.07 8.48
C ASP A 65 18.37 -9.38 9.45
N ILE A 66 17.15 -9.04 8.97
CA ILE A 66 16.11 -8.39 9.77
C ILE A 66 15.06 -9.42 10.17
N SER A 67 15.10 -9.82 11.43
CA SER A 67 14.18 -10.82 12.00
C SER A 67 12.87 -10.20 12.52
N VAL A 68 12.88 -8.92 12.90
CA VAL A 68 11.70 -8.18 13.39
C VAL A 68 11.71 -6.74 12.89
N ALA A 69 10.54 -6.19 12.59
CA ALA A 69 10.38 -4.81 12.14
C ALA A 69 8.98 -4.27 12.43
N HIS A 70 8.84 -2.96 12.59
CA HIS A 70 7.56 -2.31 12.37
C HIS A 70 7.32 -2.24 10.86
N LEU A 71 6.10 -2.55 10.42
CA LEU A 71 5.70 -2.49 9.01
C LEU A 71 4.76 -1.30 8.81
N ALA A 72 5.05 -0.48 7.82
CA ALA A 72 4.16 0.62 7.44
C ALA A 72 4.06 0.72 5.92
N GLY A 73 2.85 0.96 5.41
CA GLY A 73 2.64 1.03 3.98
C GLY A 73 1.39 1.81 3.56
N PHE A 74 1.45 2.30 2.33
CA PHE A 74 0.40 3.02 1.65
C PHE A 74 -0.21 2.17 0.54
N SER A 75 -1.55 2.10 0.44
CA SER A 75 -2.25 1.45 -0.68
C SER A 75 -1.71 0.03 -0.91
N ASP A 76 -1.17 -0.30 -2.10
CA ASP A 76 -0.55 -1.61 -2.36
C ASP A 76 0.50 -1.97 -1.31
N GLY A 77 1.41 -1.03 -0.96
CA GLY A 77 2.38 -1.27 0.11
C GLY A 77 1.74 -1.48 1.48
N GLY A 78 0.53 -0.95 1.69
CA GLY A 78 -0.29 -1.24 2.88
C GLY A 78 -0.86 -2.65 2.86
N GLU A 79 -1.37 -3.12 1.72
CA GLU A 79 -1.84 -4.50 1.55
C GLU A 79 -0.70 -5.51 1.71
N GLU A 80 0.47 -5.20 1.15
CA GLU A 80 1.66 -6.05 1.28
C GLU A 80 2.17 -6.08 2.73
N ALA A 81 2.09 -4.96 3.48
CA ALA A 81 2.43 -4.93 4.90
C ALA A 81 1.50 -5.84 5.72
N VAL A 82 0.19 -5.83 5.42
CA VAL A 82 -0.79 -6.74 6.02
C VAL A 82 -0.43 -8.19 5.72
N LEU A 83 -0.20 -8.52 4.45
CA LEU A 83 0.17 -9.87 4.02
C LEU A 83 1.51 -10.35 4.62
N MET A 84 2.51 -9.47 4.73
CA MET A 84 3.78 -9.81 5.40
C MET A 84 3.56 -10.20 6.86
N ALA A 85 2.69 -9.47 7.58
CA ALA A 85 2.36 -9.78 8.97
C ALA A 85 1.56 -11.09 9.10
N GLU A 86 0.73 -11.43 8.12
CA GLU A 86 0.00 -12.70 8.05
C GLU A 86 0.90 -13.88 7.72
N LEU A 87 1.73 -13.74 6.67
CA LEU A 87 2.59 -14.81 6.16
C LEU A 87 3.73 -15.16 7.12
N ARG A 88 4.16 -14.20 7.94
CA ARG A 88 5.22 -14.41 8.95
C ARG A 88 4.81 -13.82 10.30
N PRO A 89 3.91 -14.47 11.04
CA PRO A 89 3.59 -14.06 12.40
C PRO A 89 4.85 -13.98 13.28
N GLY A 90 5.00 -12.88 14.00
CA GLY A 90 6.20 -12.61 14.82
C GLY A 90 7.29 -11.78 14.16
N LEU A 91 7.25 -11.56 12.84
CA LEU A 91 8.09 -10.57 12.17
C LEU A 91 7.69 -9.14 12.55
N ALA A 92 6.38 -8.84 12.47
CA ALA A 92 5.87 -7.51 12.72
C ALA A 92 5.80 -7.20 14.22
N LEU A 93 6.55 -6.19 14.66
CA LEU A 93 6.41 -5.59 16.00
C LEU A 93 5.09 -4.83 16.09
N SER A 94 4.79 -4.02 15.08
CA SER A 94 3.49 -3.40 14.86
C SER A 94 3.25 -3.16 13.37
N LEU A 95 1.99 -2.96 13.00
CA LEU A 95 1.53 -2.67 11.65
C LEU A 95 0.86 -1.29 11.63
N PHE A 96 1.19 -0.47 10.63
CA PHE A 96 0.54 0.82 10.39
C PHE A 96 0.28 0.97 8.89
N THR A 97 -0.97 0.95 8.45
CA THR A 97 -1.30 1.11 7.04
C THR A 97 -2.28 2.25 6.79
N TRP A 98 -2.22 2.84 5.62
CA TRP A 98 -3.21 3.80 5.15
C TRP A 98 -3.55 3.57 3.68
N GLY A 99 -4.85 3.65 3.38
CA GLY A 99 -5.36 3.35 2.05
C GLY A 99 -5.27 1.86 1.69
N ALA A 100 -5.40 0.97 2.68
CA ALA A 100 -5.49 -0.48 2.51
C ALA A 100 -6.75 -0.99 3.21
N ALA A 101 -7.51 -1.85 2.54
CA ALA A 101 -8.81 -2.35 3.02
C ALA A 101 -8.89 -3.89 3.06
N GLY A 102 -7.83 -4.59 2.64
CA GLY A 102 -7.77 -6.06 2.57
C GLY A 102 -8.67 -6.66 1.49
N LYS A 103 -9.31 -5.81 0.69
CA LYS A 103 -10.26 -6.20 -0.36
C LYS A 103 -10.32 -5.14 -1.45
N ILE A 104 -10.46 -5.60 -2.69
CA ILE A 104 -10.76 -4.73 -3.84
C ILE A 104 -12.26 -4.77 -4.16
N GLU A 105 -12.86 -3.58 -4.23
CA GLU A 105 -14.20 -3.34 -4.76
C GLU A 105 -14.11 -2.27 -5.84
N ALA A 106 -13.75 -2.66 -7.06
CA ALA A 106 -13.62 -1.74 -8.17
C ALA A 106 -14.68 -2.02 -9.25
N THR A 107 -15.26 -0.97 -9.77
CA THR A 107 -16.22 -1.06 -10.88
C THR A 107 -15.50 -1.26 -12.22
N PRO A 108 -16.17 -1.86 -13.23
CA PRO A 108 -15.62 -1.95 -14.58
C PRO A 108 -15.18 -0.58 -15.17
N TYR A 109 -15.91 0.49 -14.82
CA TYR A 109 -15.58 1.84 -15.28
C TYR A 109 -14.26 2.34 -14.68
N GLU A 110 -14.06 2.17 -13.37
CA GLU A 110 -12.82 2.59 -12.69
C GLU A 110 -11.61 1.85 -13.27
N LEU A 111 -11.72 0.52 -13.44
CA LEU A 111 -10.64 -0.29 -13.99
C LEU A 111 -10.32 0.08 -15.44
N THR A 112 -11.33 0.38 -16.26
CA THR A 112 -11.13 0.84 -17.64
C THR A 112 -10.50 2.24 -17.67
N SER A 113 -10.87 3.12 -16.74
CA SER A 113 -10.29 4.45 -16.63
C SER A 113 -8.81 4.41 -16.25
N ILE A 114 -8.41 3.50 -15.33
CA ILE A 114 -7.01 3.30 -14.97
C ILE A 114 -6.23 2.65 -16.13
N GLU A 115 -6.81 1.67 -16.81
CA GLU A 115 -6.19 1.02 -17.99
C GLU A 115 -5.81 2.03 -19.08
N SER A 116 -6.66 3.03 -19.32
CA SER A 116 -6.50 4.04 -20.33
C SER A 116 -5.83 5.33 -19.86
N VAL A 117 -5.45 5.45 -18.58
CA VAL A 117 -5.02 6.71 -17.95
C VAL A 117 -3.82 7.38 -18.63
N VAL A 118 -2.94 6.59 -19.25
CA VAL A 118 -1.76 7.13 -19.95
C VAL A 118 -2.14 7.85 -21.25
N ASP A 119 -3.15 7.35 -21.95
CA ASP A 119 -3.54 7.84 -23.27
C ASP A 119 -4.77 8.76 -23.21
N GLN A 120 -5.67 8.52 -22.26
CA GLN A 120 -6.96 9.22 -22.11
C GLN A 120 -7.29 9.43 -20.61
N PRO A 121 -6.54 10.27 -19.89
CA PRO A 121 -6.81 10.53 -18.49
C PRO A 121 -8.16 11.22 -18.30
N THR A 122 -8.95 10.70 -17.34
CA THR A 122 -10.13 11.41 -16.84
C THR A 122 -9.69 12.50 -15.85
N ASP A 123 -10.56 13.50 -15.59
CA ASP A 123 -10.24 14.58 -14.64
C ASP A 123 -9.82 14.05 -13.26
N GLY A 124 -10.48 13.02 -12.76
CA GLY A 124 -10.16 12.38 -11.46
C GLY A 124 -8.81 11.66 -11.45
N LEU A 125 -8.31 11.22 -12.61
CA LEU A 125 -7.04 10.50 -12.76
C LEU A 125 -5.91 11.38 -13.35
N ALA A 126 -6.15 12.66 -13.59
CA ALA A 126 -5.12 13.59 -14.11
C ALA A 126 -3.86 13.63 -13.22
N PRO A 127 -3.93 13.63 -11.87
CA PRO A 127 -2.74 13.56 -11.04
C PRO A 127 -1.94 12.26 -11.22
N LEU A 128 -2.61 11.12 -11.36
CA LEU A 128 -1.97 9.84 -11.62
C LEU A 128 -1.29 9.83 -13.00
N ALA A 129 -1.97 10.33 -14.03
CA ALA A 129 -1.40 10.45 -15.38
C ALA A 129 -0.14 11.32 -15.39
N ALA A 130 -0.17 12.48 -14.72
CA ALA A 130 0.98 13.37 -14.59
C ALA A 130 2.15 12.70 -13.84
N TYR A 131 1.85 11.97 -12.77
CA TYR A 131 2.86 11.22 -12.04
C TYR A 131 3.50 10.14 -12.93
N LEU A 132 2.70 9.29 -13.58
CA LEU A 132 3.19 8.22 -14.46
C LEU A 132 4.07 8.78 -15.59
N ALA A 133 3.71 9.92 -16.16
CA ALA A 133 4.49 10.58 -17.22
C ALA A 133 5.86 11.08 -16.75
N THR A 134 6.03 11.33 -15.45
CA THR A 134 7.33 11.74 -14.88
C THR A 134 8.15 10.57 -14.38
N ALA A 135 7.49 9.49 -13.90
CA ALA A 135 8.14 8.36 -13.28
C ALA A 135 8.56 7.27 -14.27
N TYR A 136 7.84 7.13 -15.39
CA TYR A 136 8.01 6.03 -16.36
C TYR A 136 7.98 6.52 -17.79
N SER A 137 8.59 5.75 -18.70
CA SER A 137 8.33 5.96 -20.13
C SER A 137 6.86 5.61 -20.46
N PRO A 138 6.26 6.21 -21.51
CA PRO A 138 4.87 5.92 -21.87
C PRO A 138 4.58 4.42 -22.10
N ASP A 139 5.54 3.70 -22.68
CA ASP A 139 5.37 2.26 -22.96
C ASP A 139 5.39 1.42 -21.67
N ILE A 140 6.30 1.73 -20.74
CA ILE A 140 6.33 1.10 -19.41
C ILE A 140 5.02 1.40 -18.67
N ALA A 141 4.60 2.66 -18.62
CA ALA A 141 3.36 3.05 -17.93
C ALA A 141 2.13 2.34 -18.53
N ARG A 142 2.03 2.21 -19.87
CA ARG A 142 0.91 1.47 -20.51
C ARG A 142 0.89 -0.01 -20.15
N ILE A 143 2.05 -0.67 -20.10
CA ILE A 143 2.13 -2.09 -19.71
C ILE A 143 1.69 -2.23 -18.25
N MET A 144 2.18 -1.39 -17.37
CA MET A 144 1.83 -1.41 -15.95
C MET A 144 0.34 -1.17 -15.72
N THR A 145 -0.24 -0.12 -16.30
CA THR A 145 -1.66 0.23 -16.11
C THR A 145 -2.61 -0.85 -16.64
N ARG A 146 -2.32 -1.39 -17.84
CA ARG A 146 -3.14 -2.44 -18.46
C ARG A 146 -3.08 -3.74 -17.69
N SER A 147 -1.88 -4.20 -17.34
CA SER A 147 -1.73 -5.46 -16.60
C SER A 147 -2.29 -5.35 -15.18
N TRP A 148 -2.10 -4.21 -14.50
CA TRP A 148 -2.70 -3.99 -13.18
C TRP A 148 -4.23 -3.97 -13.25
N ALA A 149 -4.82 -3.23 -14.20
CA ALA A 149 -6.27 -3.21 -14.36
C ALA A 149 -6.84 -4.59 -14.67
N GLN A 150 -6.12 -5.43 -15.44
CA GLN A 150 -6.53 -6.81 -15.69
C GLN A 150 -6.43 -7.66 -14.43
N ALA A 151 -5.34 -7.57 -13.67
CA ALA A 151 -5.17 -8.27 -12.40
C ALA A 151 -6.29 -7.91 -11.39
N MET A 152 -6.69 -6.62 -11.35
CA MET A 152 -7.82 -6.20 -10.51
C MET A 152 -9.16 -6.75 -10.99
N ARG A 153 -9.41 -6.86 -12.30
CA ARG A 153 -10.61 -7.52 -12.83
C ARG A 153 -10.68 -8.97 -12.40
N ASP A 154 -9.56 -9.68 -12.52
CA ASP A 154 -9.48 -11.10 -12.16
C ASP A 154 -9.67 -11.29 -10.66
N LEU A 155 -9.07 -10.41 -9.85
CA LEU A 155 -9.24 -10.43 -8.39
C LEU A 155 -10.69 -10.13 -7.98
N VAL A 156 -11.32 -9.10 -8.55
CA VAL A 156 -12.74 -8.79 -8.30
C VAL A 156 -13.65 -9.96 -8.71
N ALA A 157 -13.37 -10.59 -9.86
CA ALA A 157 -14.13 -11.75 -10.31
C ALA A 157 -13.98 -12.96 -9.36
N ALA A 158 -12.85 -13.07 -8.65
CA ALA A 158 -12.60 -14.07 -7.62
C ALA A 158 -13.16 -13.70 -6.23
N GLY A 159 -13.87 -12.58 -6.09
CA GLY A 159 -14.47 -12.12 -4.83
C GLY A 159 -13.74 -10.94 -4.16
N GLY A 160 -12.64 -10.50 -4.73
CA GLY A 160 -11.92 -9.29 -4.33
C GLY A 160 -11.06 -9.41 -3.07
N ASP A 161 -10.99 -10.58 -2.44
CA ASP A 161 -10.23 -10.76 -1.19
C ASP A 161 -8.72 -10.71 -1.44
N ILE A 162 -8.03 -9.85 -0.70
CA ILE A 162 -6.57 -9.77 -0.69
C ILE A 162 -6.03 -10.44 0.59
N SER A 163 -6.53 -9.99 1.75
CA SER A 163 -5.98 -10.35 3.06
C SER A 163 -7.05 -10.58 4.14
N ARG A 164 -8.33 -10.25 3.90
CA ARG A 164 -9.37 -10.32 4.94
C ARG A 164 -9.60 -11.71 5.48
N SER A 165 -9.56 -12.73 4.64
CA SER A 165 -9.78 -14.11 5.07
C SER A 165 -8.73 -14.62 6.05
N SER A 166 -7.52 -14.04 6.04
CA SER A 166 -6.38 -14.38 6.88
C SER A 166 -5.97 -13.31 7.90
N ALA A 167 -6.63 -12.14 7.90
CA ALA A 167 -6.33 -11.04 8.81
C ALA A 167 -6.32 -11.43 10.31
N HIS A 168 -7.11 -12.45 10.68
CA HIS A 168 -7.14 -13.02 12.03
C HIS A 168 -5.82 -13.68 12.48
N LEU A 169 -4.90 -13.94 11.55
CA LEU A 169 -3.57 -14.49 11.82
C LEU A 169 -2.56 -13.43 12.28
N ILE A 170 -2.87 -12.15 12.11
CA ILE A 170 -2.01 -11.04 12.55
C ILE A 170 -2.01 -10.97 14.07
N THR A 171 -0.84 -11.12 14.67
CA THR A 171 -0.68 -11.19 16.14
C THR A 171 -0.16 -9.90 16.76
N CYS A 172 0.45 -9.01 15.95
CA CYS A 172 0.95 -7.72 16.40
C CYS A 172 -0.19 -6.68 16.54
N PRO A 173 0.01 -5.59 17.29
CA PRO A 173 -0.84 -4.42 17.21
C PRO A 173 -0.87 -3.84 15.78
N ALA A 174 -2.07 -3.45 15.31
CA ALA A 174 -2.27 -2.94 13.96
C ALA A 174 -3.14 -1.70 13.95
N LEU A 175 -2.66 -0.60 13.36
CA LEU A 175 -3.43 0.61 13.11
C LEU A 175 -3.71 0.73 11.61
N ILE A 176 -4.98 0.63 11.26
CA ILE A 176 -5.47 0.67 9.89
C ILE A 176 -6.17 2.01 9.67
N LEU A 177 -5.69 2.82 8.71
CA LEU A 177 -6.13 4.19 8.54
C LEU A 177 -6.71 4.43 7.16
N ALA A 178 -7.81 5.19 7.10
CA ALA A 178 -8.39 5.72 5.86
C ALA A 178 -8.56 7.24 5.92
N GLY A 179 -8.48 7.90 4.78
CA GLY A 179 -8.98 9.27 4.66
C GLY A 179 -10.50 9.30 4.64
N THR A 180 -11.13 10.34 5.23
CA THR A 180 -12.61 10.52 5.22
C THR A 180 -13.20 10.43 3.81
N TYR A 181 -12.46 10.91 2.81
CA TYR A 181 -12.90 10.97 1.41
C TYR A 181 -12.09 10.04 0.50
N ASP A 182 -11.58 8.94 1.04
CA ASP A 182 -10.85 7.95 0.25
C ASP A 182 -11.83 7.18 -0.67
N PRO A 183 -11.75 7.34 -2.00
CA PRO A 183 -12.66 6.67 -2.92
C PRO A 183 -12.26 5.21 -3.22
N HIS A 184 -11.00 4.83 -2.94
CA HIS A 184 -10.45 3.51 -3.26
C HIS A 184 -10.52 2.55 -2.08
N CYS A 185 -10.23 3.08 -0.88
CA CYS A 185 -10.29 2.35 0.38
C CYS A 185 -11.15 3.14 1.37
N PRO A 186 -12.50 3.17 1.17
CA PRO A 186 -13.39 3.97 1.99
C PRO A 186 -13.31 3.56 3.47
N PRO A 187 -13.58 4.51 4.40
CA PRO A 187 -13.47 4.27 5.84
C PRO A 187 -14.19 3.03 6.34
N ASP A 188 -15.35 2.69 5.77
CA ASP A 188 -16.11 1.52 6.20
C ASP A 188 -15.40 0.22 5.85
N LEU A 189 -14.88 0.08 4.62
CA LEU A 189 -14.11 -1.10 4.23
C LEU A 189 -12.82 -1.24 5.03
N THR A 190 -12.13 -0.12 5.28
CA THR A 190 -10.88 -0.10 6.05
C THR A 190 -11.14 -0.45 7.53
N ARG A 191 -12.25 0.03 8.10
CA ARG A 191 -12.68 -0.32 9.47
C ARG A 191 -13.01 -1.82 9.59
N GLU A 192 -13.62 -2.42 8.57
CA GLU A 192 -13.87 -3.86 8.54
C GLU A 192 -12.56 -4.66 8.60
N LEU A 193 -11.53 -4.27 7.83
CA LEU A 193 -10.21 -4.92 7.93
C LEU A 193 -9.66 -4.81 9.35
N ALA A 194 -9.68 -3.63 9.96
CA ALA A 194 -9.20 -3.45 11.32
C ALA A 194 -9.93 -4.36 12.32
N ALA A 195 -11.25 -4.52 12.16
CA ALA A 195 -12.07 -5.37 13.04
C ALA A 195 -11.78 -6.88 12.89
N LEU A 196 -11.21 -7.32 11.77
CA LEU A 196 -10.81 -8.71 11.55
C LEU A 196 -9.46 -9.05 12.24
N ILE A 197 -8.64 -8.04 12.54
CA ILE A 197 -7.34 -8.21 13.18
C ILE A 197 -7.53 -8.23 14.71
N PRO A 198 -7.05 -9.25 15.45
CA PRO A 198 -7.27 -9.38 16.89
C PRO A 198 -6.86 -8.18 17.74
N LYS A 199 -5.83 -7.44 17.32
CA LYS A 199 -5.36 -6.20 17.96
C LYS A 199 -5.41 -5.03 16.96
N GLY A 200 -6.44 -5.03 16.13
CA GLY A 200 -6.64 -4.01 15.11
C GLY A 200 -7.37 -2.79 15.65
N GLU A 201 -6.86 -1.62 15.33
CA GLU A 201 -7.45 -0.32 15.59
C GLU A 201 -7.71 0.39 14.27
N PHE A 202 -8.79 1.14 14.20
CA PHE A 202 -9.12 1.97 13.05
C PHE A 202 -8.93 3.45 13.38
N LEU A 203 -8.31 4.18 12.46
CA LEU A 203 -8.17 5.64 12.55
C LEU A 203 -8.64 6.30 11.26
N GLU A 204 -9.48 7.30 11.37
CA GLU A 204 -9.90 8.12 10.23
C GLU A 204 -9.07 9.41 10.17
N ALA A 205 -8.58 9.77 8.97
CA ALA A 205 -7.88 11.02 8.70
C ALA A 205 -8.89 12.08 8.23
N PRO A 206 -9.28 13.06 9.08
CA PRO A 206 -10.34 14.01 8.76
C PRO A 206 -9.96 14.87 7.55
N GLY A 207 -10.85 14.93 6.55
CA GLY A 207 -10.67 15.76 5.36
C GLY A 207 -9.68 15.22 4.33
N ALA A 208 -9.04 14.10 4.60
CA ALA A 208 -8.09 13.49 3.66
C ALA A 208 -8.79 12.59 2.63
N GLY A 209 -8.20 12.46 1.45
CA GLY A 209 -8.49 11.43 0.46
C GLY A 209 -7.53 10.24 0.59
N HIS A 210 -7.32 9.50 -0.52
CA HIS A 210 -6.49 8.29 -0.53
C HIS A 210 -5.03 8.55 -0.12
N ALA A 211 -4.37 9.52 -0.72
CA ALA A 211 -2.95 9.82 -0.47
C ALA A 211 -2.76 10.73 0.75
N VAL A 212 -3.07 10.24 1.94
CA VAL A 212 -2.96 10.99 3.21
C VAL A 212 -1.54 11.50 3.44
N HIS A 213 -0.51 10.76 3.04
CA HIS A 213 0.89 11.14 3.15
C HIS A 213 1.30 12.35 2.29
N LEU A 214 0.52 12.67 1.26
CA LEU A 214 0.72 13.88 0.43
C LEU A 214 -0.08 15.07 0.96
N SER A 215 -1.35 14.86 1.31
CA SER A 215 -2.24 15.94 1.72
C SER A 215 -2.12 16.32 3.20
N HIS A 216 -1.77 15.36 4.07
CA HIS A 216 -1.74 15.50 5.53
C HIS A 216 -0.44 14.95 6.13
N ALA A 217 0.70 15.16 5.46
CA ALA A 217 2.00 14.55 5.78
C ALA A 217 2.43 14.74 7.24
N ALA A 218 2.35 15.97 7.76
CA ALA A 218 2.75 16.26 9.14
C ALA A 218 1.84 15.59 10.17
N TRP A 219 0.53 15.53 9.90
CA TRP A 219 -0.43 14.85 10.76
C TRP A 219 -0.17 13.33 10.77
N LEU A 220 0.00 12.72 9.59
CA LEU A 220 0.30 11.31 9.46
C LEU A 220 1.62 10.93 10.14
N ALA A 221 2.66 11.73 9.96
CA ALA A 221 3.95 11.53 10.64
C ALA A 221 3.79 11.55 12.16
N GLY A 222 2.97 12.48 12.70
CA GLY A 222 2.65 12.53 14.12
C GLY A 222 1.87 11.31 14.62
N GLN A 223 0.92 10.77 13.84
CA GLN A 223 0.20 9.55 14.19
C GLN A 223 1.15 8.35 14.21
N LEU A 224 1.95 8.20 13.16
CA LEU A 224 2.90 7.09 13.04
C LEU A 224 3.97 7.14 14.14
N THR A 225 4.49 8.31 14.46
CA THR A 225 5.48 8.47 15.55
C THR A 225 4.89 8.07 16.91
N ARG A 226 3.66 8.48 17.20
CA ARG A 226 2.97 8.07 18.44
C ARG A 226 2.75 6.55 18.49
N TRP A 227 2.21 6.00 17.40
CA TRP A 227 2.00 4.57 17.29
C TRP A 227 3.26 3.74 17.55
N LEU A 228 4.37 4.17 16.95
CA LEU A 228 5.67 3.49 17.12
C LEU A 228 6.27 3.67 18.53
N ALA A 229 5.92 4.75 19.24
CA ALA A 229 6.39 4.96 20.61
C ALA A 229 5.65 4.07 21.64
N ASP A 230 4.43 3.64 21.30
CA ASP A 230 3.58 2.84 22.17
C ASP A 230 3.77 1.32 21.93
N HIS A 231 4.49 0.93 20.89
CA HIS A 231 4.66 -0.46 20.45
C HIS A 231 6.10 -0.76 20.03
#